data_fdbda8455337117bae890f7a9c03109b
#
_entry.id   fdbda8455337117bae890f7a9c03109b
#
_cell.length_a   1.000
_cell.length_b   1.000
_cell.length_c   1.000
_cell.angle_alpha   90.00
_cell.angle_beta   90.00
_cell.angle_gamma   90.00
#
_symmetry.space_group_name_H-M   'P 1'
#
loop_
_entity.id
_entity.type
_entity.pdbx_description
1 polymer ?
#
loop_
_entity_poly.entity_id
_entity_poly.type
_entity_poly.pdbx_seq_one_letter_code
_entity_poly.pdbx_strand_id
1 'polypeptide(L)'
;MKACEEEEMKGLMKLLTLCLLVSFVAGCGAQATQAPAATQPPEPTDTAVPEPSLTAAEEWAKANGLGPYQPAEEDWAAVEAAAKQEGEVVVYANSSKFEKLFDAWNALYPDIALGGGDTDDIAVKMAAEQEAGNVVGDVWFNSDGHLLYGEFMPNQWLWWYLPPGVEEPEVTPERPYALSRRSVDVIGYNNEINPEGCPLTNWWQLTEPELKGKFYMEDPIADTSTTAKIALIVEHADEMAVAYQDYFGQDWTTDEAYGEDIPNAGYLFLRKLAQNEPGIQPGGDEVDAAFATLGMDPTVEPGYGWTGWSSYENTLDGELAMAPCMGLEPVMGVLKANYLAIANNAPHPNAAKLFIKFALSQDGFDPWNKMGTYPPVEGLTAAEGMPPRDEVLLWPSDDLFAYQNNSQIRDFWAVSLLAP
;
A
#
# COMPACT_ATOMS: atom_id res chain seq x y z
N MET A 1 42.52 -18.44 9.80
CA MET A 1 41.96 -19.01 8.56
C MET A 1 41.80 -17.99 7.42
N LYS A 2 41.84 -16.68 7.68
CA LYS A 2 41.77 -15.63 6.62
C LYS A 2 43.11 -15.29 5.94
N ALA A 3 44.23 -15.77 6.44
CA ALA A 3 45.54 -15.47 5.86
C ALA A 3 46.02 -16.49 4.80
N CYS A 4 45.32 -17.63 4.63
CA CYS A 4 45.69 -18.67 3.67
C CYS A 4 44.98 -18.53 2.31
N GLU A 5 43.84 -17.81 2.25
CA GLU A 5 43.11 -17.63 0.99
C GLU A 5 43.64 -16.49 0.11
N GLU A 6 44.35 -15.52 0.70
CA GLU A 6 44.95 -14.42 -0.07
C GLU A 6 46.22 -14.78 -0.85
N GLU A 7 46.93 -15.84 -0.46
CA GLU A 7 48.13 -16.28 -1.18
C GLU A 7 47.82 -17.17 -2.41
N GLU A 8 46.71 -17.91 -2.40
CA GLU A 8 46.33 -18.73 -3.57
C GLU A 8 45.81 -17.89 -4.75
N MET A 9 45.15 -16.78 -4.48
CA MET A 9 44.65 -15.90 -5.55
C MET A 9 45.76 -15.10 -6.25
N LYS A 10 46.84 -14.79 -5.57
CA LYS A 10 48.02 -14.12 -6.17
C LYS A 10 48.87 -15.05 -7.02
N GLY A 11 48.81 -16.37 -6.79
CA GLY A 11 49.47 -17.41 -7.57
C GLY A 11 48.81 -17.66 -8.93
N LEU A 12 47.49 -17.60 -8.97
CA LEU A 12 46.70 -17.88 -10.19
C LEU A 12 46.78 -16.75 -11.23
N MET A 13 46.91 -15.49 -10.77
CA MET A 13 46.99 -14.31 -11.65
C MET A 13 48.38 -14.15 -12.31
N LYS A 14 49.43 -14.78 -11.80
CA LYS A 14 50.80 -14.78 -12.41
C LYS A 14 50.99 -15.84 -13.49
N LEU A 15 50.13 -16.86 -13.54
CA LEU A 15 50.23 -17.93 -14.55
C LEU A 15 49.50 -17.58 -15.86
N LEU A 16 48.57 -16.63 -15.85
CA LEU A 16 47.82 -16.19 -17.05
C LEU A 16 48.57 -15.15 -17.89
N THR A 17 49.65 -14.53 -17.38
CA THR A 17 50.37 -13.45 -18.10
C THR A 17 51.60 -13.97 -18.86
N LEU A 18 51.94 -15.26 -18.79
CA LEU A 18 53.14 -15.82 -19.41
C LEU A 18 52.89 -16.64 -20.68
N CYS A 19 51.65 -16.76 -21.17
CA CYS A 19 51.35 -17.55 -22.38
C CYS A 19 51.12 -16.72 -23.65
N LEU A 20 51.44 -15.42 -23.67
CA LEU A 20 51.11 -14.50 -24.81
C LEU A 20 52.32 -13.85 -25.50
N LEU A 21 53.53 -14.41 -25.35
CA LEU A 21 54.74 -13.81 -25.95
C LEU A 21 55.73 -14.88 -26.49
N VAL A 22 55.28 -15.75 -27.39
CA VAL A 22 56.24 -16.43 -28.32
C VAL A 22 55.45 -16.87 -29.55
N SER A 23 55.54 -16.14 -30.64
CA SER A 23 55.50 -16.64 -32.03
C SER A 23 55.52 -15.47 -33.03
N PHE A 24 56.66 -14.90 -33.27
CA PHE A 24 57.00 -14.24 -34.53
C PHE A 24 58.46 -14.59 -34.82
N VAL A 25 58.73 -15.27 -35.87
CA VAL A 25 59.78 -15.05 -36.93
C VAL A 25 60.03 -16.31 -37.75
N ALA A 26 60.12 -16.09 -39.06
CA ALA A 26 60.63 -16.85 -40.18
C ALA A 26 59.52 -17.47 -41.08
N GLY A 27 59.33 -17.17 -42.31
CA GLY A 27 60.12 -16.45 -43.27
C GLY A 27 60.13 -17.18 -44.61
N CYS A 28 59.83 -16.46 -45.70
CA CYS A 28 60.17 -16.67 -47.09
C CYS A 28 59.64 -17.88 -47.89
N GLY A 29 59.02 -17.54 -49.04
CA GLY A 29 59.13 -18.34 -50.24
C GLY A 29 57.89 -18.49 -51.09
N ALA A 30 57.72 -17.57 -52.01
CA ALA A 30 57.03 -17.59 -53.29
C ALA A 30 56.31 -18.86 -53.81
N GLN A 31 55.05 -18.72 -54.21
CA GLN A 31 54.60 -18.91 -55.60
C GLN A 31 53.09 -18.58 -55.70
N ALA A 32 52.75 -17.70 -56.61
CA ALA A 32 51.36 -17.31 -56.91
C ALA A 32 50.62 -18.49 -57.58
N THR A 33 49.57 -18.96 -56.90
CA THR A 33 48.55 -19.78 -57.53
C THR A 33 47.20 -19.07 -57.27
N GLN A 34 46.41 -18.85 -58.30
CA GLN A 34 45.13 -18.18 -58.26
C GLN A 34 44.20 -18.85 -57.22
N ALA A 35 43.71 -18.06 -56.28
CA ALA A 35 42.71 -18.48 -55.32
C ALA A 35 41.34 -18.67 -56.01
N PRO A 36 40.58 -19.72 -55.67
CA PRO A 36 39.20 -19.84 -56.01
C PRO A 36 38.38 -18.70 -55.32
N ALA A 37 37.35 -18.19 -56.02
CA ALA A 37 36.46 -17.16 -55.49
C ALA A 37 35.96 -17.55 -54.11
N ALA A 38 36.16 -16.65 -53.12
CA ALA A 38 35.61 -16.78 -51.78
C ALA A 38 34.08 -16.79 -51.88
N THR A 39 33.47 -17.91 -51.56
CA THR A 39 32.05 -18.00 -51.22
C THR A 39 31.82 -17.16 -49.99
N GLN A 40 31.01 -16.09 -50.10
CA GLN A 40 30.55 -15.33 -48.94
C GLN A 40 29.89 -16.28 -47.94
N PRO A 41 30.22 -16.19 -46.65
CA PRO A 41 29.45 -16.89 -45.62
C PRO A 41 27.99 -16.44 -45.72
N PRO A 42 27.02 -17.33 -45.52
CA PRO A 42 25.62 -16.93 -45.49
C PRO A 42 25.44 -15.86 -44.41
N GLU A 43 24.75 -14.76 -44.73
CA GLU A 43 24.32 -13.78 -43.74
C GLU A 43 23.61 -14.50 -42.57
N PRO A 44 23.90 -14.13 -41.33
CA PRO A 44 23.16 -14.69 -40.20
C PRO A 44 21.68 -14.38 -40.43
N THR A 45 20.91 -15.42 -40.64
CA THR A 45 19.46 -15.34 -40.63
C THR A 45 19.08 -14.89 -39.23
N ASP A 46 18.53 -13.69 -39.09
CA ASP A 46 17.90 -13.23 -37.87
C ASP A 46 16.82 -14.26 -37.49
N THR A 47 17.18 -15.19 -36.62
CA THR A 47 16.19 -16.06 -36.00
C THR A 47 15.41 -15.16 -35.05
N ALA A 48 14.24 -14.73 -35.47
CA ALA A 48 13.31 -14.02 -34.60
C ALA A 48 13.21 -14.82 -33.29
N VAL A 49 13.61 -14.20 -32.19
CA VAL A 49 13.38 -14.76 -30.85
C VAL A 49 11.87 -14.92 -30.74
N PRO A 50 11.34 -16.13 -30.46
CA PRO A 50 9.91 -16.30 -30.30
C PRO A 50 9.41 -15.31 -29.25
N GLU A 51 8.38 -14.53 -29.57
CA GLU A 51 7.69 -13.73 -28.56
C GLU A 51 7.25 -14.66 -27.41
N PRO A 52 7.46 -14.29 -26.15
CA PRO A 52 7.01 -15.10 -25.04
C PRO A 52 5.50 -15.33 -25.17
N SER A 53 5.09 -16.58 -25.09
CA SER A 53 3.66 -16.93 -25.09
C SER A 53 3.01 -16.38 -23.82
N LEU A 54 1.83 -15.77 -23.96
CA LEU A 54 1.05 -15.30 -22.81
C LEU A 54 0.70 -16.47 -21.88
N THR A 55 0.59 -16.19 -20.58
CA THR A 55 0.00 -17.11 -19.62
C THR A 55 -1.52 -17.19 -19.84
N ALA A 56 -2.18 -18.18 -19.27
CA ALA A 56 -3.65 -18.29 -19.33
C ALA A 56 -4.33 -17.07 -18.68
N ALA A 57 -3.76 -16.53 -17.61
CA ALA A 57 -4.27 -15.34 -16.95
C ALA A 57 -4.11 -14.08 -17.85
N GLU A 58 -2.98 -13.94 -18.53
CA GLU A 58 -2.77 -12.85 -19.50
C GLU A 58 -3.67 -12.97 -20.73
N GLU A 59 -3.92 -14.19 -21.22
CA GLU A 59 -4.88 -14.41 -22.32
C GLU A 59 -6.29 -13.98 -21.89
N TRP A 60 -6.70 -14.33 -20.68
CA TRP A 60 -7.99 -13.91 -20.14
C TRP A 60 -8.07 -12.39 -19.93
N ALA A 61 -7.05 -11.78 -19.35
CA ALA A 61 -7.00 -10.33 -19.16
C ALA A 61 -7.05 -9.59 -20.52
N LYS A 62 -6.32 -10.08 -21.52
CA LYS A 62 -6.33 -9.54 -22.88
C LYS A 62 -7.70 -9.65 -23.53
N ALA A 63 -8.37 -10.79 -23.38
CA ALA A 63 -9.71 -11.00 -23.93
C ALA A 63 -10.75 -10.06 -23.32
N ASN A 64 -10.52 -9.63 -22.05
CA ASN A 64 -11.40 -8.74 -21.31
C ASN A 64 -10.92 -7.28 -21.28
N GLY A 65 -9.78 -6.93 -21.94
CA GLY A 65 -9.24 -5.58 -21.97
C GLY A 65 -8.88 -5.06 -20.59
N LEU A 66 -8.13 -5.84 -19.80
CA LEU A 66 -7.69 -5.52 -18.45
C LEU A 66 -6.17 -5.45 -18.35
N GLY A 67 -5.68 -4.79 -17.33
CA GLY A 67 -4.26 -4.66 -17.10
C GLY A 67 -3.52 -3.98 -18.25
N PRO A 68 -2.37 -4.50 -18.71
CA PRO A 68 -1.62 -3.92 -19.82
C PRO A 68 -2.33 -4.02 -21.18
N TYR A 69 -3.46 -4.74 -21.23
CA TYR A 69 -4.27 -4.93 -22.43
C TYR A 69 -5.50 -4.03 -22.47
N GLN A 70 -5.62 -3.10 -21.52
CA GLN A 70 -6.72 -2.16 -21.45
C GLN A 70 -6.74 -1.28 -22.73
N PRO A 71 -7.91 -1.12 -23.39
CA PRO A 71 -8.03 -0.26 -24.56
C PRO A 71 -7.91 1.22 -24.18
N ALA A 72 -7.40 2.04 -25.10
CA ALA A 72 -7.32 3.49 -24.91
C ALA A 72 -8.71 4.17 -24.87
N GLU A 73 -9.70 3.55 -25.48
CA GLU A 73 -11.11 3.97 -25.48
C GLU A 73 -11.98 2.76 -25.18
N GLU A 74 -13.05 2.94 -24.44
CA GLU A 74 -13.98 1.87 -24.10
C GLU A 74 -15.35 2.11 -24.77
N ASP A 75 -15.89 1.09 -25.42
CA ASP A 75 -17.27 1.12 -25.90
C ASP A 75 -18.23 0.80 -24.75
N TRP A 76 -18.58 1.84 -23.98
CA TRP A 76 -19.43 1.70 -22.81
C TRP A 76 -20.81 1.12 -23.11
N ALA A 77 -21.34 1.32 -24.34
CA ALA A 77 -22.61 0.71 -24.73
C ALA A 77 -22.48 -0.81 -24.90
N ALA A 78 -21.36 -1.26 -25.46
CA ALA A 78 -21.06 -2.69 -25.59
C ALA A 78 -20.77 -3.32 -24.23
N VAL A 79 -19.99 -2.64 -23.35
CA VAL A 79 -19.73 -3.11 -21.99
C VAL A 79 -21.02 -3.24 -21.19
N GLU A 80 -21.90 -2.25 -21.22
CA GLU A 80 -23.19 -2.31 -20.51
C GLU A 80 -24.10 -3.42 -21.07
N ALA A 81 -24.13 -3.60 -22.38
CA ALA A 81 -24.91 -4.67 -22.99
C ALA A 81 -24.42 -6.07 -22.60
N ALA A 82 -23.09 -6.25 -22.47
CA ALA A 82 -22.50 -7.49 -22.00
C ALA A 82 -22.74 -7.69 -20.49
N ALA A 83 -22.57 -6.66 -19.67
CA ALA A 83 -22.85 -6.69 -18.23
C ALA A 83 -24.32 -7.05 -17.92
N LYS A 84 -25.29 -6.57 -18.73
CA LYS A 84 -26.69 -7.00 -18.60
C LYS A 84 -26.90 -8.47 -18.91
N GLN A 85 -26.06 -9.08 -19.74
CA GLN A 85 -26.13 -10.53 -20.00
C GLN A 85 -25.46 -11.32 -18.87
N GLU A 86 -24.44 -10.73 -18.21
CA GLU A 86 -23.83 -11.27 -17.00
C GLU A 86 -24.80 -11.23 -15.83
N GLY A 87 -25.61 -10.15 -15.69
CA GLY A 87 -26.74 -10.05 -14.81
C GLY A 87 -26.40 -9.65 -13.37
N GLU A 88 -25.16 -9.74 -12.95
CA GLU A 88 -24.70 -9.36 -11.62
C GLU A 88 -23.23 -8.94 -11.60
N VAL A 89 -22.80 -8.33 -10.51
CA VAL A 89 -21.41 -8.13 -10.11
C VAL A 89 -21.27 -8.42 -8.62
N VAL A 90 -20.26 -9.22 -8.23
CA VAL A 90 -19.98 -9.57 -6.83
C VAL A 90 -18.74 -8.83 -6.37
N VAL A 91 -18.91 -7.93 -5.38
CA VAL A 91 -17.85 -7.08 -4.85
C VAL A 91 -17.52 -7.50 -3.41
N TYR A 92 -16.25 -7.79 -3.13
CA TYR A 92 -15.79 -7.98 -1.77
C TYR A 92 -15.21 -6.66 -1.26
N ALA A 93 -15.90 -6.06 -0.29
CA ALA A 93 -15.57 -4.75 0.26
C ALA A 93 -15.20 -4.86 1.75
N ASN A 94 -14.26 -4.02 2.18
CA ASN A 94 -13.84 -3.91 3.58
C ASN A 94 -14.64 -2.83 4.36
N SER A 95 -15.92 -2.69 4.07
CA SER A 95 -16.72 -1.63 4.69
C SER A 95 -18.22 -1.92 4.63
N SER A 96 -18.89 -1.90 5.78
CA SER A 96 -20.36 -1.99 5.90
C SER A 96 -21.10 -0.86 5.15
N LYS A 97 -20.41 0.26 4.87
CA LYS A 97 -20.99 1.37 4.08
C LYS A 97 -21.24 0.98 2.62
N PHE A 98 -20.67 -0.13 2.16
CA PHE A 98 -20.91 -0.65 0.81
C PHE A 98 -22.41 -0.83 0.50
N GLU A 99 -23.20 -1.22 1.50
CA GLU A 99 -24.65 -1.37 1.34
C GLU A 99 -25.35 -0.08 0.89
N LYS A 100 -24.79 1.10 1.19
CA LYS A 100 -25.35 2.38 0.75
C LYS A 100 -25.22 2.62 -0.77
N LEU A 101 -24.42 1.81 -1.47
CA LEU A 101 -24.28 1.87 -2.93
C LEU A 101 -25.48 1.25 -3.67
N PHE A 102 -26.22 0.32 -3.04
CA PHE A 102 -27.24 -0.47 -3.73
C PHE A 102 -28.32 0.38 -4.41
N ASP A 103 -28.83 1.41 -3.75
CA ASP A 103 -29.89 2.25 -4.31
C ASP A 103 -29.40 3.05 -5.52
N ALA A 104 -28.23 3.67 -5.43
CA ALA A 104 -27.63 4.44 -6.52
C ALA A 104 -27.24 3.52 -7.70
N TRP A 105 -26.67 2.35 -7.42
CA TRP A 105 -26.37 1.35 -8.45
C TRP A 105 -27.63 0.88 -9.16
N ASN A 106 -28.66 0.47 -8.42
CA ASN A 106 -29.92 -0.02 -8.99
C ASN A 106 -30.66 1.07 -9.79
N ALA A 107 -30.51 2.34 -9.43
CA ALA A 107 -31.07 3.45 -10.22
C ALA A 107 -30.38 3.58 -11.60
N LEU A 108 -29.07 3.33 -11.68
CA LEU A 108 -28.29 3.41 -12.92
C LEU A 108 -28.37 2.11 -13.74
N TYR A 109 -28.29 0.96 -13.07
CA TYR A 109 -28.16 -0.36 -13.70
C TYR A 109 -29.19 -1.36 -13.15
N PRO A 110 -30.49 -1.12 -13.38
CA PRO A 110 -31.58 -1.95 -12.79
C PRO A 110 -31.58 -3.42 -13.26
N ASP A 111 -30.90 -3.70 -14.36
CA ASP A 111 -30.78 -5.05 -14.94
C ASP A 111 -29.52 -5.82 -14.48
N ILE A 112 -28.69 -5.21 -13.61
CA ILE A 112 -27.42 -5.79 -13.13
C ILE A 112 -27.44 -5.76 -11.59
N ALA A 113 -27.58 -6.91 -10.97
CA ALA A 113 -27.56 -7.00 -9.51
C ALA A 113 -26.18 -6.63 -8.95
N LEU A 114 -26.15 -5.80 -7.90
CA LEU A 114 -24.94 -5.58 -7.10
C LEU A 114 -24.97 -6.56 -5.93
N GLY A 115 -24.04 -7.50 -5.93
CA GLY A 115 -23.88 -8.51 -4.89
C GLY A 115 -22.58 -8.32 -4.08
N GLY A 116 -22.40 -9.14 -3.05
CA GLY A 116 -21.27 -9.04 -2.14
C GLY A 116 -21.55 -8.06 -1.01
N GLY A 117 -20.53 -7.32 -0.59
CA GLY A 117 -20.61 -6.37 0.51
C GLY A 117 -19.46 -6.50 1.48
N ASP A 118 -19.68 -6.10 2.72
CA ASP A 118 -18.69 -6.20 3.80
C ASP A 118 -18.26 -7.66 3.98
N THR A 119 -16.97 -7.89 3.79
CA THR A 119 -16.40 -9.24 3.69
C THR A 119 -15.16 -9.31 4.56
N ASP A 120 -15.19 -10.20 5.53
CA ASP A 120 -14.02 -10.51 6.34
C ASP A 120 -12.95 -11.23 5.50
N ASP A 121 -11.69 -10.98 5.83
CA ASP A 121 -10.52 -11.67 5.24
C ASP A 121 -10.54 -11.76 3.70
N ILE A 122 -10.85 -10.63 3.03
CA ILE A 122 -10.97 -10.55 1.56
C ILE A 122 -9.79 -11.20 0.85
N ALA A 123 -8.57 -10.90 1.29
CA ALA A 123 -7.35 -11.44 0.68
C ALA A 123 -7.31 -12.98 0.79
N VAL A 124 -7.59 -13.54 1.96
CA VAL A 124 -7.61 -15.00 2.18
C VAL A 124 -8.69 -15.65 1.31
N LYS A 125 -9.87 -15.04 1.24
CA LYS A 125 -11.00 -15.57 0.46
C LYS A 125 -10.68 -15.54 -1.04
N MET A 126 -10.21 -14.41 -1.57
CA MET A 126 -9.91 -14.32 -3.01
C MET A 126 -8.70 -15.18 -3.41
N ALA A 127 -7.67 -15.29 -2.57
CA ALA A 127 -6.56 -16.21 -2.80
C ALA A 127 -7.05 -17.67 -2.90
N ALA A 128 -7.90 -18.11 -1.96
CA ALA A 128 -8.45 -19.46 -1.98
C ALA A 128 -9.32 -19.73 -3.22
N GLU A 129 -10.08 -18.75 -3.69
CA GLU A 129 -10.87 -18.85 -4.94
C GLU A 129 -9.96 -18.99 -6.16
N GLN A 130 -8.87 -18.20 -6.24
CA GLN A 130 -7.89 -18.28 -7.33
C GLN A 130 -7.14 -19.61 -7.33
N GLU A 131 -6.67 -20.08 -6.19
CA GLU A 131 -5.99 -21.37 -6.04
C GLU A 131 -6.88 -22.56 -6.40
N ALA A 132 -8.16 -22.49 -6.03
CA ALA A 132 -9.13 -23.52 -6.36
C ALA A 132 -9.61 -23.46 -7.82
N GLY A 133 -9.34 -22.36 -8.54
CA GLY A 133 -9.89 -22.11 -9.88
C GLY A 133 -11.42 -21.96 -9.88
N ASN A 134 -12.00 -21.55 -8.78
CA ASN A 134 -13.44 -21.34 -8.59
C ASN A 134 -13.70 -19.92 -8.09
N VAL A 135 -13.55 -18.95 -8.98
CA VAL A 135 -13.71 -17.53 -8.69
C VAL A 135 -15.18 -17.19 -8.57
N VAL A 136 -15.54 -16.48 -7.49
CA VAL A 136 -16.89 -16.00 -7.17
C VAL A 136 -16.92 -14.48 -7.09
N GLY A 137 -15.93 -13.88 -6.44
CA GLY A 137 -15.80 -12.42 -6.34
C GLY A 137 -15.26 -11.83 -7.63
N ASP A 138 -15.94 -10.82 -8.17
CA ASP A 138 -15.50 -10.11 -9.38
C ASP A 138 -14.53 -8.97 -9.04
N VAL A 139 -14.79 -8.25 -7.95
CA VAL A 139 -14.06 -7.02 -7.61
C VAL A 139 -13.50 -7.07 -6.20
N TRP A 140 -12.22 -6.74 -6.11
CA TRP A 140 -11.52 -6.36 -4.88
C TRP A 140 -11.78 -4.87 -4.61
N PHE A 141 -12.36 -4.57 -3.44
CA PHE A 141 -12.62 -3.22 -2.97
C PHE A 141 -12.07 -3.10 -1.53
N ASN A 142 -10.75 -2.94 -1.39
CA ASN A 142 -10.06 -3.11 -0.12
C ASN A 142 -8.81 -2.21 0.00
N SER A 143 -8.37 -1.96 1.23
CA SER A 143 -7.18 -1.17 1.57
C SER A 143 -5.90 -1.97 1.76
N ASP A 144 -5.92 -3.29 1.59
CA ASP A 144 -4.73 -4.15 1.76
C ASP A 144 -3.79 -4.08 0.54
N GLY A 145 -3.33 -2.87 0.22
CA GLY A 145 -2.44 -2.62 -0.92
C GLY A 145 -1.14 -3.41 -0.84
N HIS A 146 -0.63 -3.64 0.37
CA HIS A 146 0.57 -4.44 0.58
C HIS A 146 0.43 -5.88 0.05
N LEU A 147 -0.73 -6.53 0.26
CA LEU A 147 -1.02 -7.85 -0.32
C LEU A 147 -1.31 -7.73 -1.82
N LEU A 148 -2.04 -6.69 -2.24
CA LEU A 148 -2.35 -6.44 -3.64
C LEU A 148 -1.09 -6.37 -4.50
N TYR A 149 -0.11 -5.55 -4.12
CA TYR A 149 1.14 -5.36 -4.88
C TYR A 149 2.17 -6.46 -4.62
N GLY A 150 2.23 -6.99 -3.39
CA GLY A 150 3.24 -7.96 -3.00
C GLY A 150 2.91 -9.40 -3.39
N GLU A 151 1.63 -9.75 -3.48
CA GLU A 151 1.17 -11.12 -3.70
C GLU A 151 0.23 -11.25 -4.89
N PHE A 152 -0.87 -10.51 -4.93
CA PHE A 152 -1.92 -10.72 -5.93
C PHE A 152 -1.49 -10.30 -7.34
N MET A 153 -0.81 -9.16 -7.47
CA MET A 153 -0.29 -8.69 -8.76
C MET A 153 0.78 -9.64 -9.35
N PRO A 154 1.82 -10.08 -8.60
CA PRO A 154 2.81 -11.02 -9.12
C PRO A 154 2.23 -12.38 -9.50
N ASN A 155 1.19 -12.85 -8.80
CA ASN A 155 0.51 -14.12 -9.11
C ASN A 155 -0.54 -13.98 -10.21
N GLN A 156 -0.76 -12.79 -10.74
CA GLN A 156 -1.78 -12.49 -11.75
C GLN A 156 -3.21 -12.89 -11.29
N TRP A 157 -3.49 -12.78 -9.99
CA TRP A 157 -4.78 -13.09 -9.41
C TRP A 157 -5.77 -11.93 -9.49
N LEU A 158 -5.24 -10.68 -9.59
CA LEU A 158 -6.01 -9.45 -9.76
C LEU A 158 -5.44 -8.60 -10.90
N TRP A 159 -6.34 -7.99 -11.66
CA TRP A 159 -6.01 -7.09 -12.76
C TRP A 159 -6.50 -5.68 -12.47
N TRP A 160 -5.66 -4.70 -12.79
CA TRP A 160 -6.06 -3.30 -12.72
C TRP A 160 -6.96 -2.93 -13.90
N TYR A 161 -7.82 -1.98 -13.65
CA TYR A 161 -8.64 -1.33 -14.66
C TYR A 161 -8.91 0.12 -14.23
N LEU A 162 -8.50 1.08 -15.06
CA LEU A 162 -8.85 2.49 -14.91
C LEU A 162 -9.71 2.90 -16.11
N PRO A 163 -10.98 3.27 -15.92
CA PRO A 163 -11.86 3.63 -17.02
C PRO A 163 -11.23 4.71 -17.92
N PRO A 164 -11.17 4.51 -19.26
CA PRO A 164 -10.59 5.51 -20.15
C PRO A 164 -11.22 6.89 -19.99
N GLY A 165 -10.37 7.92 -19.90
CA GLY A 165 -10.77 9.31 -19.66
C GLY A 165 -10.91 9.69 -18.19
N VAL A 166 -10.68 8.77 -17.26
CA VAL A 166 -10.53 9.08 -15.83
C VAL A 166 -9.05 9.41 -15.57
N GLU A 167 -8.81 10.57 -14.99
CA GLU A 167 -7.48 10.99 -14.54
C GLU A 167 -7.36 10.78 -13.04
N GLU A 168 -6.43 9.94 -12.65
CA GLU A 168 -6.09 9.67 -11.25
C GLU A 168 -4.58 9.85 -11.07
N PRO A 169 -4.14 10.96 -10.43
CA PRO A 169 -2.72 11.36 -10.41
C PRO A 169 -1.77 10.34 -9.75
N GLU A 170 -2.29 9.51 -8.86
CA GLU A 170 -1.50 8.50 -8.12
C GLU A 170 -1.41 7.16 -8.85
N VAL A 171 -2.18 6.97 -9.93
CA VAL A 171 -2.07 5.78 -10.78
C VAL A 171 -0.89 5.93 -11.72
N THR A 172 0.09 5.08 -11.58
CA THR A 172 1.32 5.04 -12.37
C THR A 172 1.54 3.63 -12.93
N PRO A 173 2.48 3.42 -13.86
CA PRO A 173 2.82 2.07 -14.31
C PRO A 173 3.24 1.12 -13.19
N GLU A 174 3.86 1.64 -12.11
CA GLU A 174 4.28 0.89 -10.94
C GLU A 174 3.14 0.69 -9.93
N ARG A 175 2.15 1.59 -9.94
CA ARG A 175 0.96 1.57 -9.08
C ARG A 175 -0.31 1.70 -9.93
N PRO A 176 -0.66 0.66 -10.71
CA PRO A 176 -1.65 0.79 -11.78
C PRO A 176 -3.11 0.62 -11.33
N TYR A 177 -3.36 0.31 -10.05
CA TYR A 177 -4.72 0.06 -9.57
C TYR A 177 -5.46 1.36 -9.26
N ALA A 178 -6.69 1.45 -9.75
CA ALA A 178 -7.59 2.56 -9.42
C ALA A 178 -7.92 2.58 -7.92
N LEU A 179 -8.09 3.78 -7.38
CA LEU A 179 -8.47 3.99 -5.99
C LEU A 179 -9.95 4.35 -5.89
N SER A 180 -10.66 3.73 -4.96
CA SER A 180 -12.04 4.13 -4.66
C SER A 180 -12.11 5.39 -3.77
N ARG A 181 -11.09 5.60 -2.96
CA ARG A 181 -10.94 6.73 -2.04
C ARG A 181 -9.55 6.70 -1.40
N ARG A 182 -9.22 7.80 -0.73
CA ARG A 182 -8.08 7.89 0.19
C ARG A 182 -8.59 8.22 1.58
N SER A 183 -8.32 7.38 2.57
CA SER A 183 -8.67 7.62 3.97
C SER A 183 -7.46 8.05 4.78
N VAL A 184 -7.68 8.90 5.77
CA VAL A 184 -6.61 9.43 6.63
C VAL A 184 -6.73 8.82 8.02
N ASP A 185 -5.64 8.22 8.50
CA ASP A 185 -5.49 7.88 9.92
C ASP A 185 -4.66 8.95 10.61
N VAL A 186 -5.08 9.34 11.81
CA VAL A 186 -4.51 10.45 12.59
C VAL A 186 -4.23 10.04 14.02
N ILE A 187 -3.42 10.84 14.70
CA ILE A 187 -3.42 10.82 16.17
C ILE A 187 -4.61 11.68 16.63
N GLY A 188 -5.55 11.05 17.31
CA GLY A 188 -6.73 11.70 17.88
C GLY A 188 -6.56 12.02 19.36
N TYR A 189 -7.28 13.02 19.82
CA TYR A 189 -7.35 13.42 21.24
C TYR A 189 -8.79 13.70 21.66
N ASN A 190 -9.06 13.75 22.97
CA ASN A 190 -10.38 14.09 23.51
C ASN A 190 -10.56 15.62 23.54
N ASN A 191 -11.44 16.14 22.67
CA ASN A 191 -11.69 17.58 22.53
C ASN A 191 -12.63 18.16 23.58
N GLU A 192 -13.35 17.33 24.34
CA GLU A 192 -14.13 17.79 25.49
C GLU A 192 -13.21 18.13 26.66
N ILE A 193 -12.16 17.35 26.87
CA ILE A 193 -11.15 17.60 27.92
C ILE A 193 -10.13 18.66 27.49
N ASN A 194 -9.78 18.68 26.20
CA ASN A 194 -8.82 19.64 25.64
C ASN A 194 -9.51 20.55 24.61
N PRO A 195 -10.41 21.45 25.03
CA PRO A 195 -11.19 22.29 24.10
C PRO A 195 -10.34 23.34 23.37
N GLU A 196 -9.15 23.67 23.86
CA GLU A 196 -8.21 24.62 23.22
C GLU A 196 -7.44 23.99 22.05
N GLY A 197 -7.53 22.66 21.84
CA GLY A 197 -6.86 21.91 20.79
C GLY A 197 -5.98 20.79 21.33
N CYS A 198 -5.34 20.05 20.41
CA CYS A 198 -4.44 18.97 20.76
C CYS A 198 -3.20 19.49 21.52
N PRO A 199 -2.86 18.92 22.69
CA PRO A 199 -1.66 19.28 23.43
C PRO A 199 -0.35 18.80 22.79
N LEU A 200 -0.42 17.81 21.89
CA LEU A 200 0.73 17.26 21.20
C LEU A 200 1.14 18.16 20.03
N THR A 201 2.43 18.29 19.84
CA THR A 201 3.04 18.98 18.68
C THR A 201 4.03 18.11 17.91
N ASN A 202 4.43 16.96 18.52
CA ASN A 202 5.43 16.08 17.93
C ASN A 202 5.15 14.63 18.35
N TRP A 203 5.33 13.68 17.43
CA TRP A 203 5.10 12.26 17.70
C TRP A 203 5.99 11.71 18.82
N TRP A 204 7.21 12.23 18.99
CA TRP A 204 8.13 11.79 20.04
C TRP A 204 7.59 11.99 21.45
N GLN A 205 6.62 12.89 21.63
CA GLN A 205 5.94 13.06 22.93
C GLN A 205 5.23 11.76 23.37
N LEU A 206 4.73 10.95 22.43
CA LEU A 206 4.09 9.65 22.71
C LEU A 206 5.04 8.63 23.37
N THR A 207 6.34 8.89 23.31
CA THR A 207 7.36 8.02 23.92
C THR A 207 7.79 8.50 25.31
N GLU A 208 7.26 9.62 25.79
CA GLU A 208 7.61 10.19 27.10
C GLU A 208 6.91 9.46 28.25
N PRO A 209 7.56 9.34 29.42
CA PRO A 209 7.02 8.62 30.57
C PRO A 209 5.66 9.13 31.05
N GLU A 210 5.34 10.41 30.87
CA GLU A 210 4.07 11.03 31.24
C GLU A 210 2.89 10.47 30.47
N LEU A 211 3.14 9.94 29.24
CA LEU A 211 2.16 9.32 28.36
C LEU A 211 2.21 7.78 28.40
N LYS A 212 2.94 7.21 29.35
CA LYS A 212 3.00 5.75 29.49
C LYS A 212 1.60 5.15 29.69
N GLY A 213 1.24 4.20 28.81
CA GLY A 213 -0.07 3.55 28.84
C GLY A 213 -1.23 4.41 28.33
N LYS A 214 -0.96 5.60 27.74
CA LYS A 214 -1.99 6.56 27.31
C LYS A 214 -2.01 6.78 25.80
N PHE A 215 -1.38 5.92 25.03
CA PHE A 215 -1.50 5.88 23.59
C PHE A 215 -2.20 4.59 23.18
N TYR A 216 -3.31 4.67 22.46
CA TYR A 216 -4.14 3.54 22.08
C TYR A 216 -4.02 3.28 20.58
N MET A 217 -3.88 2.02 20.20
CA MET A 217 -3.77 1.59 18.82
C MET A 217 -4.22 0.14 18.66
N GLU A 218 -4.55 -0.26 17.45
CA GLU A 218 -4.77 -1.66 17.12
C GLU A 218 -3.47 -2.47 17.23
N ASP A 219 -3.59 -3.79 17.32
CA ASP A 219 -2.44 -4.69 17.53
C ASP A 219 -1.64 -4.90 16.23
N PRO A 220 -0.41 -4.38 16.12
CA PRO A 220 0.41 -4.62 14.93
C PRO A 220 0.82 -6.09 14.71
N ILE A 221 0.69 -6.95 15.74
CA ILE A 221 1.02 -8.37 15.62
C ILE A 221 -0.15 -9.13 14.99
N ALA A 222 -1.37 -8.79 15.36
CA ALA A 222 -2.58 -9.46 14.91
C ALA A 222 -3.12 -8.89 13.60
N ASP A 223 -2.92 -7.58 13.34
CA ASP A 223 -3.43 -6.89 12.17
C ASP A 223 -2.30 -6.41 11.24
N THR A 224 -2.29 -6.94 10.01
CA THR A 224 -1.29 -6.60 8.99
C THR A 224 -1.43 -5.16 8.47
N SER A 225 -2.64 -4.59 8.49
CA SER A 225 -2.89 -3.19 8.13
C SER A 225 -2.22 -2.25 9.14
N THR A 226 -2.30 -2.58 10.43
CA THR A 226 -1.60 -1.82 11.49
C THR A 226 -0.08 -2.01 11.41
N THR A 227 0.40 -3.21 11.04
CA THR A 227 1.84 -3.37 10.75
C THR A 227 2.26 -2.48 9.58
N ALA A 228 1.46 -2.38 8.53
CA ALA A 228 1.75 -1.50 7.40
C ALA A 228 1.79 -0.01 7.81
N LYS A 229 0.93 0.41 8.74
CA LYS A 229 0.97 1.78 9.31
C LYS A 229 2.28 2.06 10.05
N ILE A 230 2.73 1.15 10.93
CA ILE A 230 4.00 1.35 11.65
C ILE A 230 5.22 1.20 10.74
N ALA A 231 5.09 0.53 9.60
CA ALA A 231 6.16 0.45 8.59
C ALA A 231 6.50 1.82 8.00
N LEU A 232 5.52 2.72 7.84
CA LEU A 232 5.77 4.09 7.38
C LEU A 232 6.69 4.88 8.32
N ILE A 233 6.63 4.61 9.62
CA ILE A 233 7.53 5.24 10.60
C ILE A 233 8.99 4.84 10.33
N VAL A 234 9.20 3.60 9.92
CA VAL A 234 10.53 3.07 9.58
C VAL A 234 11.00 3.57 8.21
N GLU A 235 10.10 3.66 7.25
CA GLU A 235 10.36 4.20 5.91
C GLU A 235 10.77 5.66 5.98
N HIS A 236 10.04 6.47 6.75
CA HIS A 236 10.29 7.90 6.94
C HIS A 236 11.26 8.21 8.10
N ALA A 237 12.25 7.35 8.29
CA ALA A 237 13.20 7.44 9.39
C ALA A 237 13.99 8.77 9.42
N ASP A 238 14.28 9.37 8.26
CA ASP A 238 14.98 10.64 8.17
C ASP A 238 14.10 11.79 8.70
N GLU A 239 12.81 11.78 8.39
CA GLU A 239 11.84 12.76 8.94
C GLU A 239 11.64 12.54 10.45
N MET A 240 11.59 11.29 10.89
CA MET A 240 11.57 10.97 12.31
C MET A 240 12.83 11.45 13.04
N ALA A 241 14.00 11.44 12.38
CA ALA A 241 15.24 11.95 12.94
C ALA A 241 15.20 13.49 13.09
N VAL A 242 14.66 14.18 12.10
CA VAL A 242 14.45 15.64 12.18
C VAL A 242 13.48 15.99 13.32
N ALA A 243 12.33 15.32 13.37
CA ALA A 243 11.35 15.51 14.44
C ALA A 243 11.93 15.20 15.83
N TYR A 244 12.85 14.23 15.94
CA TYR A 244 13.58 13.95 17.18
C TYR A 244 14.45 15.11 17.60
N GLN A 245 15.24 15.67 16.66
CA GLN A 245 16.10 16.81 16.93
C GLN A 245 15.29 18.05 17.33
N ASP A 246 14.17 18.31 16.65
CA ASP A 246 13.30 19.45 16.95
C ASP A 246 12.68 19.35 18.35
N TYR A 247 12.30 18.14 18.76
CA TYR A 247 11.69 17.90 20.07
C TYR A 247 12.71 17.86 21.22
N PHE A 248 13.80 17.06 21.07
CA PHE A 248 14.78 16.84 22.15
C PHE A 248 15.95 17.81 22.12
N GLY A 249 16.13 18.62 21.07
CA GLY A 249 17.24 19.57 20.89
C GLY A 249 18.60 18.91 20.66
N GLN A 250 18.63 17.64 20.26
CA GLN A 250 19.83 16.88 19.98
C GLN A 250 19.57 15.80 18.90
N ASP A 251 20.63 15.36 18.23
CA ASP A 251 20.52 14.27 17.27
C ASP A 251 20.16 12.95 17.99
N TRP A 252 19.35 12.11 17.31
CA TRP A 252 19.09 10.76 17.82
C TRP A 252 20.38 9.94 17.77
N THR A 253 20.53 9.05 18.73
CA THR A 253 21.65 8.10 18.77
C THR A 253 21.12 6.75 19.23
N THR A 254 21.74 5.67 18.75
CA THR A 254 21.69 4.38 19.41
C THR A 254 22.57 4.46 20.64
N ASP A 255 21.96 4.64 21.81
CA ASP A 255 22.73 4.52 23.05
C ASP A 255 22.75 3.05 23.53
N GLU A 256 23.63 2.76 24.50
CA GLU A 256 23.77 1.42 25.08
C GLU A 256 22.47 0.91 25.71
N ALA A 257 21.49 1.79 26.03
CA ALA A 257 20.24 1.44 26.66
C ALA A 257 19.26 0.77 25.64
N TYR A 258 19.39 1.07 24.35
CA TYR A 258 18.51 0.53 23.31
C TYR A 258 19.11 -0.60 22.49
N GLY A 259 20.42 -0.87 22.62
CA GLY A 259 21.12 -1.96 21.95
C GLY A 259 21.62 -1.61 20.54
N GLU A 260 22.46 -2.48 19.96
CA GLU A 260 23.05 -2.30 18.63
C GLU A 260 22.08 -2.58 17.47
N ASP A 261 20.86 -3.02 17.76
CA ASP A 261 19.85 -3.46 16.81
C ASP A 261 18.86 -2.37 16.37
N ILE A 262 19.15 -1.10 16.69
CA ILE A 262 18.37 0.08 16.26
C ILE A 262 18.99 0.69 15.01
N PRO A 263 18.49 0.40 13.80
CA PRO A 263 19.14 0.81 12.55
C PRO A 263 18.89 2.28 12.18
N ASN A 264 17.78 2.88 12.62
CA ASN A 264 17.40 4.25 12.31
C ASN A 264 16.41 4.84 13.34
N ALA A 265 16.07 6.14 13.18
CA ALA A 265 15.17 6.85 14.10
C ALA A 265 13.74 6.27 14.12
N GLY A 266 13.26 5.72 13.02
CA GLY A 266 11.96 5.04 12.97
C GLY A 266 11.90 3.82 13.88
N TYR A 267 12.90 2.95 13.80
CA TYR A 267 13.02 1.82 14.73
C TYR A 267 13.21 2.26 16.18
N LEU A 268 13.97 3.35 16.41
CA LEU A 268 14.09 3.93 17.77
C LEU A 268 12.72 4.36 18.30
N PHE A 269 11.94 5.05 17.48
CA PHE A 269 10.59 5.46 17.86
C PHE A 269 9.72 4.25 18.22
N LEU A 270 9.68 3.22 17.37
CA LEU A 270 8.91 2.01 17.63
C LEU A 270 9.34 1.31 18.92
N ARG A 271 10.66 1.24 19.21
CA ARG A 271 11.18 0.67 20.47
C ARG A 271 10.70 1.45 21.67
N LYS A 272 10.86 2.78 21.65
CA LYS A 272 10.45 3.65 22.75
C LYS A 272 8.94 3.65 22.94
N LEU A 273 8.16 3.65 21.85
CA LEU A 273 6.71 3.57 21.91
C LEU A 273 6.23 2.25 22.53
N ALA A 274 6.82 1.11 22.11
CA ALA A 274 6.50 -0.19 22.66
C ALA A 274 6.82 -0.27 24.17
N GLN A 275 7.96 0.28 24.60
CA GLN A 275 8.35 0.35 26.02
C GLN A 275 7.50 1.35 26.83
N ASN A 276 6.84 2.29 26.15
CA ASN A 276 5.87 3.18 26.78
C ASN A 276 4.49 2.53 26.98
N GLU A 277 4.40 1.21 26.78
CA GLU A 277 3.23 0.36 27.07
C GLU A 277 1.93 0.89 26.40
N PRO A 278 1.86 1.02 25.06
CA PRO A 278 0.63 1.47 24.41
C PRO A 278 -0.54 0.57 24.74
N GLY A 279 -1.73 1.15 24.86
CA GLY A 279 -2.98 0.43 25.09
C GLY A 279 -3.45 -0.26 23.81
N ILE A 280 -3.09 -1.52 23.63
CA ILE A 280 -3.46 -2.30 22.45
C ILE A 280 -4.95 -2.64 22.51
N GLN A 281 -5.68 -2.34 21.42
CA GLN A 281 -7.10 -2.53 21.26
C GLN A 281 -7.40 -3.52 20.11
N PRO A 282 -8.53 -4.26 20.18
CA PRO A 282 -8.89 -5.23 19.16
C PRO A 282 -9.39 -4.61 17.84
N GLY A 283 -9.78 -3.33 17.84
CA GLY A 283 -10.29 -2.63 16.68
C GLY A 283 -10.36 -1.11 16.86
N GLY A 284 -10.66 -0.41 15.78
CA GLY A 284 -10.69 1.05 15.76
C GLY A 284 -11.76 1.67 16.68
N ASP A 285 -12.92 1.04 16.80
CA ASP A 285 -14.00 1.53 17.67
C ASP A 285 -13.57 1.45 19.15
N GLU A 286 -12.82 0.42 19.54
CA GLU A 286 -12.27 0.28 20.88
C GLU A 286 -11.11 1.26 21.12
N VAL A 287 -10.33 1.57 20.09
CA VAL A 287 -9.34 2.66 20.15
C VAL A 287 -10.06 3.97 20.45
N ASP A 288 -11.10 4.33 19.69
CA ASP A 288 -11.87 5.55 19.88
C ASP A 288 -12.50 5.62 21.27
N ALA A 289 -13.10 4.53 21.73
CA ALA A 289 -13.72 4.44 23.05
C ALA A 289 -12.69 4.63 24.18
N ALA A 290 -11.44 4.22 23.99
CA ALA A 290 -10.42 4.30 25.03
C ALA A 290 -10.00 5.74 25.37
N PHE A 291 -10.00 6.66 24.41
CA PHE A 291 -9.58 8.05 24.66
C PHE A 291 -10.65 9.11 24.41
N ALA A 292 -11.71 8.79 23.62
CA ALA A 292 -12.66 9.77 23.11
C ALA A 292 -14.10 9.59 23.62
N THR A 293 -14.33 8.79 24.65
CA THR A 293 -15.66 8.66 25.27
C THR A 293 -16.10 9.99 25.88
N LEU A 294 -17.36 10.36 25.65
CA LEU A 294 -17.98 11.57 26.23
C LEU A 294 -18.05 11.50 27.75
N GLY A 295 -17.89 12.66 28.40
CA GLY A 295 -18.02 12.80 29.85
C GLY A 295 -16.94 12.08 30.66
N MET A 296 -15.77 11.85 30.11
CA MET A 296 -14.60 11.37 30.86
C MET A 296 -14.23 12.36 31.96
N ASP A 297 -13.62 11.86 33.03
CA ASP A 297 -13.18 12.71 34.15
C ASP A 297 -12.10 13.72 33.67
N PRO A 298 -12.37 15.01 33.65
CA PRO A 298 -11.45 16.04 33.16
C PRO A 298 -10.17 16.17 34.00
N THR A 299 -10.10 15.53 35.17
CA THR A 299 -8.90 15.50 36.00
C THR A 299 -7.91 14.39 35.64
N VAL A 300 -8.34 13.48 34.73
CA VAL A 300 -7.54 12.37 34.24
C VAL A 300 -7.22 12.63 32.77
N GLU A 301 -5.94 12.63 32.42
CA GLU A 301 -5.50 12.67 31.01
C GLU A 301 -5.97 11.42 30.29
N PRO A 302 -6.89 11.51 29.31
CA PRO A 302 -7.48 10.35 28.66
C PRO A 302 -6.51 9.65 27.70
N GLY A 303 -5.43 10.35 27.31
CA GLY A 303 -4.49 9.85 26.32
C GLY A 303 -4.89 10.20 24.88
N TYR A 304 -4.33 9.44 23.94
CA TYR A 304 -4.40 9.68 22.50
C TYR A 304 -4.64 8.36 21.76
N GLY A 305 -5.25 8.40 20.59
CA GLY A 305 -5.48 7.19 19.80
C GLY A 305 -4.98 7.32 18.37
N TRP A 306 -4.43 6.25 17.81
CA TRP A 306 -4.18 6.19 16.36
C TRP A 306 -5.41 5.62 15.67
N THR A 307 -6.20 6.47 15.10
CA THR A 307 -7.55 6.16 14.58
C THR A 307 -7.80 6.80 13.23
N GLY A 308 -8.88 6.38 12.55
CA GLY A 308 -9.33 7.03 11.33
C GLY A 308 -9.87 8.44 11.61
N TRP A 309 -9.42 9.45 10.89
CA TRP A 309 -10.00 10.80 11.01
C TRP A 309 -11.52 10.78 10.78
N SER A 310 -12.00 9.81 10.02
CA SER A 310 -13.43 9.65 9.77
C SER A 310 -14.29 9.39 11.03
N SER A 311 -13.69 8.98 12.15
CA SER A 311 -14.37 8.86 13.44
C SER A 311 -14.79 10.22 14.04
N TYR A 312 -14.26 11.33 13.50
CA TYR A 312 -14.72 12.67 13.85
C TYR A 312 -16.21 12.89 13.52
N GLU A 313 -16.78 12.14 12.58
CA GLU A 313 -18.22 12.14 12.32
C GLU A 313 -19.03 11.79 13.57
N ASN A 314 -18.60 10.78 14.33
CA ASN A 314 -19.25 10.40 15.57
C ASN A 314 -19.19 11.50 16.63
N THR A 315 -18.21 12.41 16.55
CA THR A 315 -18.16 13.62 17.37
C THR A 315 -19.19 14.65 16.92
N LEU A 316 -19.37 14.83 15.61
CA LEU A 316 -20.41 15.72 15.07
C LEU A 316 -21.82 15.23 15.41
N ASP A 317 -22.01 13.92 15.48
CA ASP A 317 -23.26 13.28 15.88
C ASP A 317 -23.48 13.25 17.40
N GLY A 318 -22.48 13.68 18.20
CA GLY A 318 -22.55 13.74 19.65
C GLY A 318 -22.39 12.37 20.34
N GLU A 319 -21.69 11.43 19.71
CA GLU A 319 -21.44 10.07 20.23
C GLU A 319 -20.03 9.94 20.81
N LEU A 320 -19.06 10.74 20.34
CA LEU A 320 -17.69 10.76 20.81
C LEU A 320 -17.21 12.20 21.10
N ALA A 321 -16.02 12.32 21.70
CA ALA A 321 -15.30 13.55 21.90
C ALA A 321 -13.90 13.48 21.22
N MET A 322 -13.86 12.99 19.98
CA MET A 322 -12.64 12.84 19.19
C MET A 322 -12.40 14.06 18.30
N ALA A 323 -11.14 14.54 18.26
CA ALA A 323 -10.66 15.43 17.20
C ALA A 323 -9.23 15.05 16.80
N PRO A 324 -8.81 15.34 15.55
CA PRO A 324 -7.44 15.07 15.10
C PRO A 324 -6.46 16.08 15.67
N CYS A 325 -5.25 15.62 15.99
CA CYS A 325 -4.11 16.50 16.32
C CYS A 325 -3.56 17.12 15.05
N MET A 326 -4.04 18.33 14.71
CA MET A 326 -3.56 19.07 13.55
C MET A 326 -2.16 19.65 13.83
N GLY A 327 -1.29 19.64 12.81
CA GLY A 327 0.04 20.28 12.93
C GLY A 327 1.07 19.49 13.73
N LEU A 328 0.88 18.18 13.91
CA LEU A 328 1.90 17.30 14.47
C LEU A 328 3.11 17.15 13.55
N GLU A 329 4.29 17.11 14.15
CA GLU A 329 5.55 16.75 13.48
C GLU A 329 5.89 15.27 13.73
N PRO A 330 6.46 14.55 12.74
CA PRO A 330 6.79 15.02 11.38
C PRO A 330 5.57 15.18 10.47
N VAL A 331 4.45 14.52 10.74
CA VAL A 331 3.21 14.59 9.96
C VAL A 331 1.98 14.52 10.86
N MET A 332 0.87 15.02 10.36
CA MET A 332 -0.42 14.92 11.06
C MET A 332 -0.92 13.47 11.13
N GLY A 333 -0.63 12.67 10.11
CA GLY A 333 -1.12 11.30 10.00
C GLY A 333 -0.68 10.61 8.73
N VAL A 334 -1.33 9.52 8.40
CA VAL A 334 -1.05 8.69 7.23
C VAL A 334 -2.24 8.66 6.27
N LEU A 335 -1.94 8.68 4.96
CA LEU A 335 -2.93 8.63 3.89
C LEU A 335 -2.97 7.22 3.32
N LYS A 336 -4.06 6.50 3.54
CA LYS A 336 -4.26 5.14 3.06
C LYS A 336 -5.05 5.12 1.76
N ALA A 337 -4.56 4.38 0.78
CA ALA A 337 -5.27 4.09 -0.45
C ALA A 337 -6.28 2.95 -0.24
N ASN A 338 -7.43 3.04 -0.92
CA ASN A 338 -8.41 1.96 -0.99
C ASN A 338 -8.57 1.58 -2.46
N TYR A 339 -8.18 0.38 -2.80
CA TYR A 339 -7.97 -0.09 -4.16
C TYR A 339 -9.18 -0.75 -4.77
N LEU A 340 -9.28 -0.66 -6.10
CA LEU A 340 -10.20 -1.37 -6.95
C LEU A 340 -9.41 -2.25 -7.92
N ALA A 341 -9.76 -3.54 -7.98
CA ALA A 341 -9.16 -4.47 -8.93
C ALA A 341 -10.18 -5.52 -9.36
N ILE A 342 -10.00 -6.10 -10.55
CA ILE A 342 -10.86 -7.17 -11.10
C ILE A 342 -10.16 -8.50 -10.92
N ALA A 343 -10.87 -9.48 -10.37
CA ALA A 343 -10.34 -10.82 -10.18
C ALA A 343 -10.01 -11.48 -11.52
N ASN A 344 -8.89 -12.20 -11.57
CA ASN A 344 -8.60 -13.04 -12.73
C ASN A 344 -9.67 -14.14 -12.84
N ASN A 345 -10.17 -14.37 -14.05
CA ASN A 345 -11.31 -15.26 -14.30
C ASN A 345 -12.61 -14.85 -13.57
N ALA A 346 -12.79 -13.55 -13.27
CA ALA A 346 -14.06 -13.04 -12.76
C ALA A 346 -15.24 -13.51 -13.61
N PRO A 347 -16.32 -14.01 -13.02
CA PRO A 347 -17.51 -14.44 -13.76
C PRO A 347 -18.17 -13.30 -14.56
N HIS A 348 -18.07 -12.06 -14.07
CA HIS A 348 -18.80 -10.91 -14.60
C HIS A 348 -17.86 -9.72 -14.91
N PRO A 349 -16.87 -9.87 -15.84
CA PRO A 349 -15.82 -8.88 -16.07
C PRO A 349 -16.33 -7.54 -16.62
N ASN A 350 -17.43 -7.55 -17.39
CA ASN A 350 -18.00 -6.30 -17.90
C ASN A 350 -18.80 -5.56 -16.82
N ALA A 351 -19.52 -6.27 -15.98
CA ALA A 351 -20.20 -5.66 -14.82
C ALA A 351 -19.18 -5.15 -13.80
N ALA A 352 -18.03 -5.83 -13.62
CA ALA A 352 -16.91 -5.34 -12.82
C ALA A 352 -16.32 -4.02 -13.35
N LYS A 353 -16.14 -3.88 -14.65
CA LYS A 353 -15.72 -2.60 -15.28
C LYS A 353 -16.73 -1.48 -15.03
N LEU A 354 -18.03 -1.76 -15.16
CA LEU A 354 -19.09 -0.78 -14.85
C LEU A 354 -19.08 -0.41 -13.38
N PHE A 355 -18.85 -1.37 -12.48
CA PHE A 355 -18.75 -1.10 -11.06
C PHE A 355 -17.58 -0.19 -10.73
N ILE A 356 -16.39 -0.44 -11.28
CA ILE A 356 -15.23 0.44 -11.09
C ILE A 356 -15.52 1.86 -11.60
N LYS A 357 -16.15 1.98 -12.79
CA LYS A 357 -16.56 3.28 -13.31
C LYS A 357 -17.55 4.00 -12.39
N PHE A 358 -18.51 3.26 -11.82
CA PHE A 358 -19.47 3.79 -10.86
C PHE A 358 -18.78 4.20 -9.55
N ALA A 359 -17.88 3.37 -9.01
CA ALA A 359 -17.15 3.65 -7.77
C ALA A 359 -16.29 4.93 -7.85
N LEU A 360 -15.86 5.31 -9.07
CA LEU A 360 -15.09 6.53 -9.36
C LEU A 360 -16.01 7.75 -9.66
N SER A 361 -17.33 7.62 -9.52
CA SER A 361 -18.29 8.74 -9.62
C SER A 361 -18.62 9.32 -8.25
N GLN A 362 -19.34 10.47 -8.23
CA GLN A 362 -19.79 11.06 -6.98
C GLN A 362 -20.71 10.10 -6.20
N ASP A 363 -21.68 9.48 -6.88
CA ASP A 363 -22.62 8.52 -6.25
C ASP A 363 -21.88 7.30 -5.66
N GLY A 364 -20.82 6.86 -6.33
CA GLY A 364 -19.95 5.76 -5.85
C GLY A 364 -19.08 6.16 -4.67
N PHE A 365 -18.69 7.43 -4.57
CA PHE A 365 -17.85 7.96 -3.50
C PHE A 365 -18.67 8.42 -2.27
N ASP A 366 -19.88 8.91 -2.46
CA ASP A 366 -20.70 9.55 -1.42
C ASP A 366 -20.85 8.76 -0.10
N PRO A 367 -20.95 7.42 -0.07
CA PRO A 367 -21.01 6.68 1.20
C PRO A 367 -19.81 6.91 2.12
N TRP A 368 -18.66 7.25 1.54
CA TRP A 368 -17.42 7.53 2.27
C TRP A 368 -17.04 9.01 2.30
N ASN A 369 -17.84 9.89 1.68
CA ASN A 369 -17.58 11.33 1.58
C ASN A 369 -17.84 12.01 2.93
N LYS A 370 -16.82 12.01 3.78
CA LYS A 370 -16.83 12.59 5.12
C LYS A 370 -15.43 13.09 5.52
N MET A 371 -15.33 13.77 6.66
CA MET A 371 -14.05 14.23 7.19
C MET A 371 -13.03 13.07 7.22
N GLY A 372 -11.81 13.38 6.83
CA GLY A 372 -10.72 12.38 6.77
C GLY A 372 -10.78 11.45 5.54
N THR A 373 -11.60 11.76 4.55
CA THR A 373 -11.65 10.98 3.30
C THR A 373 -11.52 11.89 2.09
N TYR A 374 -10.55 11.63 1.24
CA TYR A 374 -10.37 12.34 -0.03
C TYR A 374 -10.98 11.56 -1.19
N PRO A 375 -11.58 12.26 -2.17
CA PRO A 375 -12.12 11.61 -3.36
C PRO A 375 -11.03 10.93 -4.20
N PRO A 376 -11.40 9.90 -4.97
CA PRO A 376 -10.45 9.13 -5.77
C PRO A 376 -9.92 9.92 -6.97
N VAL A 377 -10.75 10.73 -7.58
CA VAL A 377 -10.46 11.46 -8.82
C VAL A 377 -10.75 12.94 -8.67
N GLU A 378 -10.12 13.76 -9.50
CA GLU A 378 -10.37 15.19 -9.54
C GLU A 378 -11.80 15.50 -9.97
N GLY A 379 -12.33 16.61 -9.45
CA GLY A 379 -13.66 17.11 -9.80
C GLY A 379 -14.81 16.55 -8.96
N LEU A 380 -14.59 15.55 -8.12
CA LEU A 380 -15.58 15.13 -7.12
C LEU A 380 -15.58 16.09 -5.93
N THR A 381 -16.76 16.23 -5.31
CA THR A 381 -16.94 17.10 -4.15
C THR A 381 -16.50 16.36 -2.88
N ALA A 382 -15.54 16.88 -2.16
CA ALA A 382 -15.15 16.42 -0.83
C ALA A 382 -16.15 16.90 0.24
N ALA A 383 -16.11 16.31 1.42
CA ALA A 383 -16.94 16.69 2.57
C ALA A 383 -16.72 18.16 2.96
N GLU A 384 -17.79 18.81 3.44
CA GLU A 384 -17.71 20.19 3.92
C GLU A 384 -16.71 20.32 5.07
N GLY A 385 -15.81 21.30 4.97
CA GLY A 385 -14.76 21.52 5.97
C GLY A 385 -13.51 20.64 5.83
N MET A 386 -13.50 19.69 4.88
CA MET A 386 -12.30 18.92 4.60
C MET A 386 -11.22 19.85 4.00
N PRO A 387 -10.03 19.98 4.61
CA PRO A 387 -8.97 20.82 4.05
C PRO A 387 -8.47 20.25 2.71
N PRO A 388 -8.00 21.11 1.78
CA PRO A 388 -7.31 20.66 0.58
C PRO A 388 -6.17 19.69 0.90
N ARG A 389 -5.96 18.70 0.05
CA ARG A 389 -4.96 17.63 0.28
C ARG A 389 -3.53 18.17 0.47
N ASP A 390 -3.19 19.23 -0.27
CA ASP A 390 -1.88 19.90 -0.25
C ASP A 390 -1.67 20.84 0.95
N GLU A 391 -2.72 21.13 1.72
CA GLU A 391 -2.63 21.89 2.96
C GLU A 391 -2.40 21.00 4.20
N VAL A 392 -2.42 19.66 4.04
CA VAL A 392 -2.29 18.72 5.14
C VAL A 392 -1.05 17.84 4.93
N LEU A 393 -0.15 17.85 5.90
CA LEU A 393 1.07 17.04 5.85
C LEU A 393 0.77 15.61 6.27
N LEU A 394 0.78 14.69 5.31
CA LEU A 394 0.46 13.27 5.49
C LEU A 394 1.49 12.40 4.78
N TRP A 395 1.89 11.30 5.38
CA TRP A 395 2.63 10.26 4.68
C TRP A 395 1.68 9.41 3.84
N PRO A 396 1.89 9.30 2.52
CA PRO A 396 1.16 8.33 1.72
C PRO A 396 1.59 6.90 2.08
N SER A 397 0.67 5.94 2.02
CA SER A 397 1.05 4.54 2.19
C SER A 397 2.05 4.08 1.12
N ASP A 398 3.11 3.37 1.53
CA ASP A 398 3.95 2.58 0.63
C ASP A 398 3.70 1.09 0.86
N ASP A 399 2.79 0.59 0.06
CA ASP A 399 2.29 -0.78 0.20
C ASP A 399 3.36 -1.83 -0.11
N LEU A 400 4.26 -1.54 -1.05
CA LEU A 400 5.34 -2.46 -1.40
C LEU A 400 6.44 -2.49 -0.33
N PHE A 401 6.81 -1.33 0.21
CA PHE A 401 7.72 -1.25 1.35
C PHE A 401 7.12 -2.00 2.55
N ALA A 402 5.85 -1.79 2.86
CA ALA A 402 5.16 -2.48 3.93
C ALA A 402 5.19 -3.99 3.73
N TYR A 403 4.87 -4.50 2.54
CA TYR A 403 4.92 -5.94 2.24
C TYR A 403 6.32 -6.54 2.44
N GLN A 404 7.33 -5.87 1.90
CA GLN A 404 8.72 -6.35 1.94
C GLN A 404 9.30 -6.37 3.37
N ASN A 405 8.84 -5.48 4.25
CA ASN A 405 9.40 -5.29 5.59
C ASN A 405 8.46 -5.74 6.71
N ASN A 406 7.21 -6.14 6.41
CA ASN A 406 6.17 -6.47 7.38
C ASN A 406 6.68 -7.45 8.48
N SER A 407 7.25 -8.59 8.08
CA SER A 407 7.72 -9.59 9.04
C SER A 407 8.81 -9.05 9.97
N GLN A 408 9.78 -8.32 9.42
CA GLN A 408 10.88 -7.76 10.21
C GLN A 408 10.37 -6.72 11.20
N ILE A 409 9.48 -5.83 10.77
CA ILE A 409 8.95 -4.75 11.60
C ILE A 409 8.04 -5.31 12.69
N ARG A 410 7.20 -6.28 12.37
CA ARG A 410 6.35 -6.99 13.33
C ARG A 410 7.17 -7.72 14.39
N ASP A 411 8.21 -8.43 13.98
CA ASP A 411 9.10 -9.14 14.91
C ASP A 411 9.87 -8.16 15.81
N PHE A 412 10.33 -7.04 15.25
CA PHE A 412 10.97 -5.97 16.01
C PHE A 412 10.01 -5.36 17.04
N TRP A 413 8.75 -5.07 16.66
CA TRP A 413 7.72 -4.59 17.57
C TRP A 413 7.46 -5.58 18.69
N ALA A 414 7.25 -6.86 18.38
CA ALA A 414 7.02 -7.92 19.37
C ALA A 414 8.16 -8.06 20.38
N VAL A 415 9.41 -8.02 19.92
CA VAL A 415 10.59 -8.03 20.79
C VAL A 415 10.66 -6.75 21.64
N SER A 416 10.28 -5.60 21.07
CA SER A 416 10.30 -4.30 21.76
C SER A 416 9.33 -4.23 22.92
N LEU A 417 8.14 -4.86 22.80
CA LEU A 417 7.17 -4.98 23.89
C LEU A 417 7.69 -5.81 25.08
N LEU A 418 8.64 -6.71 24.84
CA LEU A 418 9.21 -7.59 25.88
C LEU A 418 10.53 -7.04 26.45
N ALA A 419 11.11 -6.03 25.82
CA ALA A 419 12.38 -5.44 26.26
C ALA A 419 12.16 -4.64 27.56
N PRO A 420 13.10 -4.73 28.52
CA PRO A 420 12.98 -4.03 29.82
C PRO A 420 13.11 -2.52 29.69
#